data_d4d98ba62f2454e04d5230775f62f7e2
#
_entry.id   d4d98ba62f2454e04d5230775f62f7e2
#
_cell.length_a   1.000
_cell.length_b   1.000
_cell.length_c   1.000
_cell.angle_alpha   90.00
_cell.angle_beta   90.00
_cell.angle_gamma   90.00
#
_symmetry.space_group_name_H-M   'P 1'
#
loop_
_entity.id
_entity.type
_entity.pdbx_description
1 polymer ?
#
loop_
_entity_poly.entity_id
_entity_poly.type
_entity_poly.pdbx_seq_one_letter_code
_entity_poly.pdbx_strand_id
1 'polypeptide(L)'
;RVTPQQKKEMVLALQKQKHTVAMTGDGVNDVLALKEADCSVVMAEGSDAAKNIANVVLMDSNFAAMPEIVNQGRRVVNNIRTAASMFLIKTIFSVLLCLITIFWGDSYPFEPIQMSLISACAVGIPTFLLAQENNFNKIESGFLRYVFMNAFPAAVTITGCVFTIMLVCQNVYHSNVMLSTACFLVTGWNYMAALKTVYAPLSRYRKIIIYGMQFIFFFAAVCVQNLLALGSLEFGMIILVFILMTFSPVVIEVITEWCRSLYNKAHEKEKKGIISLFLEKVQK
;
A
#
# COMPACT_ATOMS: atom_id res chain seq x y z
N ARG A 1 -39.41 -11.08 -23.02
CA ARG A 1 -39.34 -10.29 -21.75
C ARG A 1 -38.93 -11.23 -20.63
N VAL A 2 -38.01 -10.81 -19.76
CA VAL A 2 -37.52 -11.59 -18.63
C VAL A 2 -38.25 -11.11 -17.37
N THR A 3 -38.66 -12.05 -16.53
CA THR A 3 -39.34 -11.73 -15.26
C THR A 3 -38.35 -11.25 -14.20
N PRO A 4 -38.77 -10.51 -13.16
CA PRO A 4 -37.90 -10.07 -12.06
C PRO A 4 -37.13 -11.23 -11.41
N GLN A 5 -37.78 -12.38 -11.24
CA GLN A 5 -37.18 -13.56 -10.66
C GLN A 5 -36.08 -14.15 -11.58
N GLN A 6 -36.33 -14.21 -12.89
CA GLN A 6 -35.35 -14.69 -13.85
C GLN A 6 -34.09 -13.76 -13.91
N LYS A 7 -34.29 -12.45 -13.78
CA LYS A 7 -33.14 -11.50 -13.68
C LYS A 7 -32.30 -11.80 -12.45
N LYS A 8 -32.91 -12.04 -11.30
CA LYS A 8 -32.22 -12.46 -10.08
C LYS A 8 -31.45 -13.76 -10.30
N GLU A 9 -32.09 -14.77 -10.89
CA GLU A 9 -31.46 -16.07 -11.18
C GLU A 9 -30.24 -15.94 -12.11
N MET A 10 -30.28 -15.04 -13.09
CA MET A 10 -29.14 -14.75 -13.96
C MET A 10 -27.96 -14.16 -13.16
N VAL A 11 -28.21 -13.22 -12.26
CA VAL A 11 -27.18 -12.66 -11.37
C VAL A 11 -26.56 -13.76 -10.53
N LEU A 12 -27.39 -14.56 -9.85
CA LEU A 12 -26.93 -15.67 -9.02
C LEU A 12 -26.16 -16.73 -9.82
N ALA A 13 -26.54 -17.02 -11.06
CA ALA A 13 -25.84 -17.96 -11.93
C ALA A 13 -24.45 -17.48 -12.29
N LEU A 14 -24.28 -16.19 -12.55
CA LEU A 14 -22.97 -15.57 -12.82
C LEU A 14 -22.09 -15.55 -11.56
N GLN A 15 -22.68 -15.23 -10.39
CA GLN A 15 -21.96 -15.24 -9.10
C GLN A 15 -21.50 -16.65 -8.73
N LYS A 16 -22.30 -17.70 -9.00
CA LYS A 16 -21.90 -19.10 -8.81
C LYS A 16 -20.67 -19.47 -9.65
N GLN A 17 -20.48 -18.81 -10.80
CA GLN A 17 -19.28 -18.95 -11.63
C GLN A 17 -18.11 -18.06 -11.16
N LYS A 18 -18.22 -17.47 -9.96
CA LYS A 18 -17.21 -16.57 -9.36
C LYS A 18 -16.98 -15.27 -10.15
N HIS A 19 -17.99 -14.82 -10.91
CA HIS A 19 -17.98 -13.49 -11.51
C HIS A 19 -18.48 -12.45 -10.49
N THR A 20 -17.88 -11.28 -10.47
CA THR A 20 -18.43 -10.09 -9.82
C THR A 20 -19.41 -9.44 -10.78
N VAL A 21 -20.66 -9.31 -10.37
CA VAL A 21 -21.79 -8.90 -11.24
C VAL A 21 -22.22 -7.48 -10.88
N ALA A 22 -22.18 -6.58 -11.87
CA ALA A 22 -22.86 -5.30 -11.80
C ALA A 22 -24.19 -5.37 -12.51
N MET A 23 -25.25 -4.89 -11.86
CA MET A 23 -26.60 -4.83 -12.41
C MET A 23 -27.05 -3.37 -12.55
N THR A 24 -27.53 -3.02 -13.74
CA THR A 24 -28.16 -1.71 -13.99
C THR A 24 -29.64 -1.89 -14.23
N GLY A 25 -30.47 -1.05 -13.59
CA GLY A 25 -31.90 -1.04 -13.74
C GLY A 25 -32.50 0.26 -13.26
N ASP A 26 -33.74 0.55 -13.67
CA ASP A 26 -34.47 1.79 -13.36
C ASP A 26 -35.84 1.56 -12.72
N GLY A 27 -36.34 0.36 -12.83
CA GLY A 27 -37.71 0.01 -12.44
C GLY A 27 -37.83 -0.84 -11.18
N VAL A 28 -39.04 -0.88 -10.63
CA VAL A 28 -39.42 -1.75 -9.50
C VAL A 28 -39.18 -3.24 -9.84
N ASN A 29 -39.28 -3.60 -11.10
CA ASN A 29 -39.06 -4.97 -11.60
C ASN A 29 -37.58 -5.42 -11.49
N ASP A 30 -36.64 -4.48 -11.31
CA ASP A 30 -35.20 -4.76 -11.22
C ASP A 30 -34.73 -4.88 -9.78
N VAL A 31 -35.54 -4.48 -8.81
CA VAL A 31 -35.20 -4.42 -7.37
C VAL A 31 -34.62 -5.75 -6.87
N LEU A 32 -35.21 -6.90 -7.26
CA LEU A 32 -34.71 -8.21 -6.81
C LEU A 32 -33.30 -8.51 -7.35
N ALA A 33 -33.05 -8.19 -8.61
CA ALA A 33 -31.76 -8.42 -9.24
C ALA A 33 -30.71 -7.38 -8.78
N LEU A 34 -31.12 -6.12 -8.61
CA LEU A 34 -30.25 -5.03 -8.06
C LEU A 34 -29.79 -5.34 -6.64
N LYS A 35 -30.66 -5.86 -5.79
CA LYS A 35 -30.33 -6.24 -4.41
C LYS A 35 -29.36 -7.41 -4.34
N GLU A 36 -29.41 -8.34 -5.29
CA GLU A 36 -28.57 -9.52 -5.33
C GLU A 36 -27.19 -9.26 -5.96
N ALA A 37 -27.10 -8.27 -6.85
CA ALA A 37 -25.86 -7.94 -7.54
C ALA A 37 -24.78 -7.42 -6.58
N ASP A 38 -23.49 -7.69 -6.91
CA ASP A 38 -22.36 -7.18 -6.14
C ASP A 38 -22.23 -5.65 -6.24
N CYS A 39 -22.70 -5.07 -7.34
CA CYS A 39 -22.80 -3.64 -7.55
C CYS A 39 -24.09 -3.29 -8.30
N SER A 40 -24.95 -2.47 -7.70
CA SER A 40 -26.19 -2.01 -8.29
C SER A 40 -26.11 -0.54 -8.71
N VAL A 41 -26.50 -0.26 -9.96
CA VAL A 41 -26.48 1.07 -10.55
C VAL A 41 -27.88 1.43 -11.03
N VAL A 42 -28.39 2.59 -10.61
CA VAL A 42 -29.74 3.06 -10.93
C VAL A 42 -29.69 4.48 -11.49
N MET A 43 -30.61 4.79 -12.39
CA MET A 43 -30.78 6.15 -12.93
C MET A 43 -31.54 7.04 -11.94
N ALA A 44 -31.27 8.34 -11.91
CA ALA A 44 -31.97 9.27 -11.03
C ALA A 44 -33.48 9.32 -11.30
N GLU A 45 -33.89 9.10 -12.55
CA GLU A 45 -35.30 9.00 -12.97
C GLU A 45 -35.95 7.64 -12.59
N GLY A 46 -35.16 6.69 -12.09
CA GLY A 46 -35.65 5.39 -11.66
C GLY A 46 -36.56 5.44 -10.44
N SER A 47 -37.22 4.33 -10.14
CA SER A 47 -38.12 4.22 -8.99
C SER A 47 -37.38 4.44 -7.66
N ASP A 48 -38.07 5.05 -6.68
CA ASP A 48 -37.50 5.29 -5.35
C ASP A 48 -37.10 3.97 -4.65
N ALA A 49 -37.86 2.91 -4.90
CA ALA A 49 -37.54 1.56 -4.40
C ALA A 49 -36.18 1.07 -4.94
N ALA A 50 -35.88 1.31 -6.21
CA ALA A 50 -34.60 0.94 -6.82
C ALA A 50 -33.45 1.83 -6.30
N LYS A 51 -33.67 3.15 -6.20
CA LYS A 51 -32.68 4.11 -5.68
C LYS A 51 -32.26 3.81 -4.25
N ASN A 52 -33.19 3.41 -3.39
CA ASN A 52 -32.92 3.13 -1.97
C ASN A 52 -32.04 1.89 -1.74
N ILE A 53 -31.94 0.99 -2.72
CA ILE A 53 -31.12 -0.22 -2.62
C ILE A 53 -29.85 -0.15 -3.48
N ALA A 54 -29.72 0.87 -4.33
CA ALA A 54 -28.61 1.02 -5.25
C ALA A 54 -27.32 1.41 -4.53
N ASN A 55 -26.20 0.85 -4.97
CA ASN A 55 -24.88 1.28 -4.53
C ASN A 55 -24.48 2.60 -5.20
N VAL A 56 -24.95 2.84 -6.44
CA VAL A 56 -24.65 4.03 -7.23
C VAL A 56 -25.92 4.54 -7.89
N VAL A 57 -26.18 5.85 -7.82
CA VAL A 57 -27.25 6.53 -8.55
C VAL A 57 -26.62 7.49 -9.56
N LEU A 58 -26.97 7.33 -10.85
CA LEU A 58 -26.52 8.20 -11.92
C LEU A 58 -27.43 9.43 -12.00
N MET A 59 -26.95 10.57 -11.50
CA MET A 59 -27.76 11.79 -11.37
C MET A 59 -28.22 12.35 -12.73
N ASP A 60 -27.38 12.24 -13.76
CA ASP A 60 -27.69 12.69 -15.12
C ASP A 60 -28.48 11.66 -15.93
N SER A 61 -28.90 10.54 -15.31
CA SER A 61 -29.59 9.42 -15.97
C SER A 61 -28.89 8.94 -17.27
N ASN A 62 -27.57 9.15 -17.35
CA ASN A 62 -26.76 8.85 -18.54
C ASN A 62 -25.78 7.71 -18.27
N PHE A 63 -26.02 6.56 -18.89
CA PHE A 63 -25.14 5.40 -18.78
C PHE A 63 -23.74 5.63 -19.37
N ALA A 64 -23.55 6.62 -20.26
CA ALA A 64 -22.23 6.97 -20.78
C ALA A 64 -21.25 7.47 -19.72
N ALA A 65 -21.71 7.82 -18.51
CA ALA A 65 -20.86 8.17 -17.37
C ALA A 65 -20.14 6.93 -16.73
N MET A 66 -20.60 5.71 -17.01
CA MET A 66 -20.07 4.49 -16.38
C MET A 66 -18.56 4.28 -16.57
N PRO A 67 -17.96 4.48 -17.77
CA PRO A 67 -16.51 4.34 -17.92
C PRO A 67 -15.72 5.29 -17.01
N GLU A 68 -16.20 6.52 -16.82
CA GLU A 68 -15.56 7.47 -15.92
C GLU A 68 -15.69 7.06 -14.44
N ILE A 69 -16.85 6.57 -14.03
CA ILE A 69 -17.08 6.03 -12.68
C ILE A 69 -16.13 4.86 -12.41
N VAL A 70 -15.96 3.93 -13.36
CA VAL A 70 -15.00 2.82 -13.25
C VAL A 70 -13.56 3.35 -13.12
N ASN A 71 -13.19 4.36 -13.89
CA ASN A 71 -11.86 4.97 -13.81
C ASN A 71 -11.64 5.65 -12.46
N GLN A 72 -12.62 6.38 -11.94
CA GLN A 72 -12.52 6.97 -10.59
C GLN A 72 -12.43 5.90 -9.51
N GLY A 73 -13.20 4.82 -9.61
CA GLY A 73 -13.06 3.66 -8.73
C GLY A 73 -11.66 3.04 -8.76
N ARG A 74 -11.08 2.86 -9.95
CA ARG A 74 -9.70 2.39 -10.11
C ARG A 74 -8.69 3.33 -9.46
N ARG A 75 -8.83 4.63 -9.69
CA ARG A 75 -7.99 5.66 -9.07
C ARG A 75 -8.02 5.56 -7.56
N VAL A 76 -9.20 5.52 -6.95
CA VAL A 76 -9.37 5.46 -5.50
C VAL A 76 -8.74 4.18 -4.93
N VAL A 77 -9.05 3.01 -5.49
CA VAL A 77 -8.51 1.74 -4.99
C VAL A 77 -6.99 1.66 -5.16
N ASN A 78 -6.44 2.09 -6.32
CA ASN A 78 -5.00 2.10 -6.54
C ASN A 78 -4.28 3.03 -5.54
N ASN A 79 -4.82 4.22 -5.28
CA ASN A 79 -4.23 5.16 -4.34
C ASN A 79 -4.32 4.65 -2.89
N ILE A 80 -5.47 4.08 -2.49
CA ILE A 80 -5.65 3.51 -1.14
C ILE A 80 -4.67 2.35 -0.91
N ARG A 81 -4.52 1.41 -1.85
CA ARG A 81 -3.63 0.26 -1.65
C ARG A 81 -2.16 0.67 -1.60
N THR A 82 -1.76 1.71 -2.31
CA THR A 82 -0.40 2.24 -2.27
C THR A 82 -0.15 2.96 -0.94
N ALA A 83 -1.07 3.83 -0.51
CA ALA A 83 -1.01 4.48 0.79
C ALA A 83 -1.01 3.45 1.94
N ALA A 84 -1.89 2.45 1.90
CA ALA A 84 -1.95 1.38 2.89
C ALA A 84 -0.63 0.62 3.00
N SER A 85 0.11 0.42 1.88
CA SER A 85 1.44 -0.19 1.91
C SER A 85 2.42 0.64 2.75
N MET A 86 2.43 1.97 2.58
CA MET A 86 3.31 2.86 3.35
C MET A 86 2.97 2.85 4.85
N PHE A 87 1.68 2.86 5.21
CA PHE A 87 1.26 2.76 6.62
C PHE A 87 1.61 1.38 7.22
N LEU A 88 1.45 0.31 6.44
CA LEU A 88 1.76 -1.04 6.91
C LEU A 88 3.27 -1.24 7.13
N ILE A 89 4.15 -0.62 6.32
CA ILE A 89 5.60 -0.60 6.58
C ILE A 89 5.87 -0.11 7.99
N LYS A 90 5.26 1.03 8.38
CA LYS A 90 5.43 1.62 9.71
C LYS A 90 4.98 0.67 10.81
N THR A 91 3.82 0.05 10.64
CA THR A 91 3.25 -0.87 11.64
C THR A 91 4.13 -2.10 11.82
N ILE A 92 4.53 -2.77 10.72
CA ILE A 92 5.39 -3.95 10.79
C ILE A 92 6.75 -3.59 11.40
N PHE A 93 7.38 -2.52 10.95
CA PHE A 93 8.63 -2.02 11.50
C PHE A 93 8.55 -1.79 13.01
N SER A 94 7.51 -1.07 13.47
CA SER A 94 7.34 -0.77 14.91
C SER A 94 7.15 -2.03 15.74
N VAL A 95 6.38 -3.01 15.25
CA VAL A 95 6.18 -4.30 15.93
C VAL A 95 7.49 -5.09 16.00
N LEU A 96 8.21 -5.22 14.88
CA LEU A 96 9.48 -5.94 14.84
C LEU A 96 10.53 -5.30 15.76
N LEU A 97 10.62 -3.96 15.73
CA LEU A 97 11.56 -3.23 16.57
C LEU A 97 11.20 -3.37 18.06
N CYS A 98 9.92 -3.30 18.41
CA CYS A 98 9.46 -3.51 19.79
C CYS A 98 9.83 -4.93 20.28
N LEU A 99 9.63 -5.95 19.45
CA LEU A 99 10.05 -7.32 19.79
C LEU A 99 11.56 -7.41 20.00
N ILE A 100 12.36 -6.81 19.12
CA ILE A 100 13.82 -6.80 19.27
C ILE A 100 14.22 -6.12 20.59
N THR A 101 13.69 -4.94 20.90
CA THR A 101 14.05 -4.21 22.13
C THR A 101 13.64 -4.96 23.40
N ILE A 102 12.51 -5.68 23.40
CA ILE A 102 12.07 -6.50 24.54
C ILE A 102 13.00 -7.70 24.74
N PHE A 103 13.33 -8.44 23.68
CA PHE A 103 14.16 -9.65 23.79
C PHE A 103 15.64 -9.33 24.00
N TRP A 104 16.11 -8.21 23.50
CA TRP A 104 17.51 -7.80 23.64
C TRP A 104 17.78 -7.03 24.95
N GLY A 105 16.72 -6.54 25.62
CA GLY A 105 16.84 -5.81 26.88
C GLY A 105 17.39 -4.39 26.76
N ASP A 106 17.29 -3.79 25.57
CA ASP A 106 17.78 -2.45 25.28
C ASP A 106 16.66 -1.39 25.26
N SER A 107 17.06 -0.12 25.35
CA SER A 107 16.13 1.01 25.21
C SER A 107 15.70 1.19 23.75
N TYR A 108 14.49 1.71 23.56
CA TYR A 108 13.97 2.02 22.23
C TYR A 108 14.83 3.11 21.56
N PRO A 109 15.34 2.89 20.34
CA PRO A 109 16.39 3.74 19.76
C PRO A 109 15.90 5.05 19.15
N PHE A 110 14.63 5.41 19.31
CA PHE A 110 14.07 6.63 18.73
C PHE A 110 13.39 7.50 19.78
N GLU A 111 13.56 8.80 19.61
CA GLU A 111 12.70 9.80 20.25
C GLU A 111 11.36 9.93 19.50
N PRO A 112 10.22 10.15 20.18
CA PRO A 112 8.91 10.27 19.53
C PRO A 112 8.85 11.36 18.45
N ILE A 113 9.58 12.46 18.65
CA ILE A 113 9.64 13.59 17.70
C ILE A 113 10.32 13.19 16.38
N GLN A 114 11.33 12.31 16.43
CA GLN A 114 12.04 11.80 15.25
C GLN A 114 11.10 10.95 14.39
N MET A 115 10.33 10.06 15.02
CA MET A 115 9.34 9.25 14.34
C MET A 115 8.19 10.07 13.74
N SER A 116 7.87 11.21 14.35
CA SER A 116 6.88 12.16 13.84
C SER A 116 7.36 12.81 12.55
N LEU A 117 8.63 13.26 12.48
CA LEU A 117 9.21 13.84 11.28
C LEU A 117 9.32 12.82 10.14
N ILE A 118 9.80 11.59 10.43
CA ILE A 118 9.82 10.50 9.45
C ILE A 118 8.41 10.24 8.91
N SER A 119 7.42 10.15 9.80
CA SER A 119 6.03 9.89 9.41
C SER A 119 5.45 11.00 8.55
N ALA A 120 5.72 12.26 8.86
CA ALA A 120 5.26 13.40 8.07
C ALA A 120 5.91 13.43 6.68
N CYS A 121 7.25 13.33 6.61
CA CYS A 121 7.99 13.49 5.38
C CYS A 121 7.94 12.26 4.45
N ALA A 122 7.85 11.06 5.01
CA ALA A 122 7.94 9.83 4.21
C ALA A 122 6.60 9.10 4.04
N VAL A 123 5.60 9.36 4.90
CA VAL A 123 4.31 8.69 4.82
C VAL A 123 3.18 9.69 4.59
N GLY A 124 2.91 10.60 5.51
CA GLY A 124 1.71 11.45 5.51
C GLY A 124 1.63 12.38 4.30
N ILE A 125 2.54 13.32 4.20
CA ILE A 125 2.53 14.34 3.15
C ILE A 125 2.67 13.72 1.74
N PRO A 126 3.67 12.83 1.47
CA PRO A 126 3.81 12.30 0.13
C PRO A 126 2.64 11.40 -0.27
N THR A 127 2.07 10.58 0.60
CA THR A 127 0.91 9.77 0.26
C THR A 127 -0.32 10.61 -0.05
N PHE A 128 -0.52 11.71 0.67
CA PHE A 128 -1.61 12.66 0.39
C PHE A 128 -1.43 13.35 -0.97
N LEU A 129 -0.24 13.86 -1.27
CA LEU A 129 0.05 14.51 -2.54
C LEU A 129 -0.05 13.52 -3.71
N LEU A 130 0.49 12.31 -3.55
CA LEU A 130 0.47 11.27 -4.58
C LEU A 130 -0.93 10.66 -4.80
N ALA A 131 -1.83 10.73 -3.81
CA ALA A 131 -3.23 10.34 -3.97
C ALA A 131 -4.02 11.28 -4.92
N GLN A 132 -3.48 12.46 -5.26
CA GLN A 132 -4.06 13.36 -6.25
C GLN A 132 -3.81 12.87 -7.70
N GLU A 133 -2.85 11.99 -7.91
CA GLU A 133 -2.50 11.49 -9.24
C GLU A 133 -3.57 10.56 -9.80
N ASN A 134 -3.86 10.68 -11.09
CA ASN A 134 -4.80 9.82 -11.81
C ASN A 134 -4.13 8.49 -12.16
N ASN A 135 -4.48 7.44 -11.43
CA ASN A 135 -4.02 6.07 -11.68
C ASN A 135 -5.21 5.18 -12.06
N PHE A 136 -5.47 5.05 -13.34
CA PHE A 136 -6.57 4.25 -13.91
C PHE A 136 -6.18 2.81 -14.26
N ASN A 137 -5.02 2.35 -13.85
CA ASN A 137 -4.57 1.00 -14.14
C ASN A 137 -5.57 -0.04 -13.61
N LYS A 138 -5.71 -1.13 -14.37
CA LYS A 138 -6.57 -2.24 -13.97
C LYS A 138 -6.13 -2.78 -12.61
N ILE A 139 -7.09 -2.92 -11.71
CA ILE A 139 -6.85 -3.46 -10.37
C ILE A 139 -6.75 -4.97 -10.47
N GLU A 140 -5.65 -5.52 -9.99
CA GLU A 140 -5.50 -6.95 -9.77
C GLU A 140 -6.19 -7.35 -8.46
N SER A 141 -6.76 -8.54 -8.40
CA SER A 141 -7.38 -9.08 -7.20
C SER A 141 -6.35 -9.28 -6.08
N GLY A 142 -6.81 -9.18 -4.81
CA GLY A 142 -5.95 -9.44 -3.65
C GLY A 142 -5.35 -8.18 -3.03
N PHE A 143 -6.19 -7.24 -2.58
CA PHE A 143 -5.79 -5.99 -1.92
C PHE A 143 -4.78 -6.21 -0.79
N LEU A 144 -5.09 -7.04 0.20
CA LEU A 144 -4.23 -7.30 1.35
C LEU A 144 -2.88 -7.89 0.95
N ARG A 145 -2.90 -8.78 -0.03
CA ARG A 145 -1.69 -9.42 -0.54
C ARG A 145 -0.77 -8.39 -1.21
N TYR A 146 -1.31 -7.54 -2.06
CA TYR A 146 -0.54 -6.44 -2.66
C TYR A 146 0.11 -5.55 -1.60
N VAL A 147 -0.68 -5.12 -0.61
CA VAL A 147 -0.21 -4.25 0.47
C VAL A 147 0.91 -4.92 1.27
N PHE A 148 0.73 -6.19 1.65
CA PHE A 148 1.72 -6.93 2.42
C PHE A 148 3.03 -7.15 1.63
N MET A 149 2.94 -7.52 0.35
CA MET A 149 4.12 -7.77 -0.49
C MET A 149 4.98 -6.53 -0.73
N ASN A 150 4.36 -5.34 -0.75
CA ASN A 150 5.10 -4.08 -0.86
C ASN A 150 5.61 -3.58 0.50
N ALA A 151 4.94 -3.92 1.60
CA ALA A 151 5.29 -3.41 2.92
C ALA A 151 6.35 -4.27 3.63
N PHE A 152 6.22 -5.59 3.58
CA PHE A 152 7.05 -6.52 4.35
C PHE A 152 8.56 -6.40 4.02
N PRO A 153 9.00 -6.38 2.75
CA PRO A 153 10.42 -6.26 2.41
C PRO A 153 11.07 -5.00 2.98
N ALA A 154 10.39 -3.86 2.85
CA ALA A 154 10.88 -2.59 3.36
C ALA A 154 10.95 -2.60 4.90
N ALA A 155 9.91 -3.07 5.57
CA ALA A 155 9.88 -3.12 7.04
C ALA A 155 11.00 -3.99 7.62
N VAL A 156 11.22 -5.19 7.04
CA VAL A 156 12.29 -6.10 7.47
C VAL A 156 13.67 -5.49 7.23
N THR A 157 13.88 -4.87 6.07
CA THR A 157 15.17 -4.22 5.76
C THR A 157 15.45 -3.06 6.70
N ILE A 158 14.46 -2.20 6.97
CA ILE A 158 14.59 -1.07 7.91
C ILE A 158 14.92 -1.61 9.31
N THR A 159 14.21 -2.63 9.78
CA THR A 159 14.45 -3.27 11.08
C THR A 159 15.86 -3.85 11.16
N GLY A 160 16.32 -4.55 10.12
CA GLY A 160 17.67 -5.10 10.06
C GLY A 160 18.76 -4.03 10.10
N CYS A 161 18.57 -2.91 9.41
CA CYS A 161 19.50 -1.77 9.48
C CYS A 161 19.57 -1.17 10.89
N VAL A 162 18.41 -0.94 11.52
CA VAL A 162 18.34 -0.42 12.90
C VAL A 162 18.98 -1.39 13.87
N PHE A 163 18.71 -2.68 13.76
CA PHE A 163 19.32 -3.70 14.61
C PHE A 163 20.84 -3.76 14.44
N THR A 164 21.36 -3.62 13.21
CA THR A 164 22.81 -3.53 12.97
C THR A 164 23.44 -2.34 13.67
N ILE A 165 22.78 -1.16 13.62
CA ILE A 165 23.25 0.05 14.31
C ILE A 165 23.23 -0.16 15.83
N MET A 166 22.16 -0.77 16.38
CA MET A 166 22.07 -1.10 17.80
C MET A 166 23.24 -1.98 18.25
N LEU A 167 23.52 -3.07 17.52
CA LEU A 167 24.63 -3.97 17.81
C LEU A 167 25.99 -3.26 17.83
N VAL A 168 26.25 -2.43 16.83
CA VAL A 168 27.54 -1.70 16.75
C VAL A 168 27.63 -0.65 17.85
N CYS A 169 26.54 0.06 18.11
CA CYS A 169 26.53 1.11 19.13
C CYS A 169 26.73 0.55 20.55
N GLN A 170 26.11 -0.58 20.87
CA GLN A 170 26.28 -1.25 22.16
C GLN A 170 27.70 -1.79 22.40
N ASN A 171 28.32 -2.37 21.37
CA ASN A 171 29.60 -3.04 21.52
C ASN A 171 30.81 -2.09 21.39
N VAL A 172 30.64 -0.96 20.71
CA VAL A 172 31.77 -0.08 20.35
C VAL A 172 31.66 1.30 20.98
N TYR A 173 30.49 1.94 20.90
CA TYR A 173 30.36 3.38 21.19
C TYR A 173 29.69 3.69 22.54
N HIS A 174 28.77 2.87 23.00
CA HIS A 174 28.02 3.04 24.25
C HIS A 174 27.31 4.40 24.41
N SER A 175 26.82 5.01 23.30
CA SER A 175 26.20 6.32 23.27
C SER A 175 24.76 6.25 22.72
N ASN A 176 23.77 6.53 23.58
CA ASN A 176 22.35 6.52 23.20
C ASN A 176 22.00 7.65 22.20
N VAL A 177 22.64 8.80 22.30
CA VAL A 177 22.41 9.93 21.39
C VAL A 177 22.92 9.61 19.98
N MET A 178 24.10 8.98 19.88
CA MET A 178 24.65 8.54 18.60
C MET A 178 23.80 7.44 17.99
N LEU A 179 23.35 6.47 18.79
CA LEU A 179 22.40 5.42 18.39
C LEU A 179 21.14 6.02 17.76
N SER A 180 20.48 6.92 18.49
CA SER A 180 19.23 7.56 18.05
C SER A 180 19.44 8.35 16.75
N THR A 181 20.53 9.11 16.64
CA THR A 181 20.87 9.90 15.44
C THR A 181 21.09 9.00 14.22
N ALA A 182 21.91 7.95 14.35
CA ALA A 182 22.18 7.02 13.26
C ALA A 182 20.91 6.27 12.81
N CYS A 183 20.13 5.78 13.77
CA CYS A 183 18.86 5.11 13.49
C CYS A 183 17.86 6.04 12.78
N PHE A 184 17.74 7.29 13.21
CA PHE A 184 16.87 8.29 12.59
C PHE A 184 17.24 8.54 11.12
N LEU A 185 18.52 8.78 10.82
CA LEU A 185 18.98 9.06 9.46
C LEU A 185 18.77 7.87 8.51
N VAL A 186 19.18 6.68 8.94
CA VAL A 186 19.05 5.45 8.13
C VAL A 186 17.58 5.08 7.93
N THR A 187 16.75 5.20 8.96
CA THR A 187 15.33 4.91 8.86
C THR A 187 14.62 5.89 7.93
N GLY A 188 14.85 7.18 8.07
CA GLY A 188 14.28 8.20 7.18
C GLY A 188 14.64 7.97 5.72
N TRP A 189 15.92 7.68 5.44
CA TRP A 189 16.39 7.33 4.11
C TRP A 189 15.69 6.11 3.53
N ASN A 190 15.57 5.04 4.33
CA ASN A 190 14.93 3.79 3.90
C ASN A 190 13.44 3.93 3.67
N TYR A 191 12.74 4.76 4.43
CA TYR A 191 11.33 5.08 4.14
C TYR A 191 11.17 5.82 2.81
N MET A 192 12.12 6.71 2.45
CA MET A 192 12.12 7.37 1.14
C MET A 192 12.43 6.38 0.01
N ALA A 193 13.31 5.41 0.24
CA ALA A 193 13.57 4.32 -0.70
C ALA A 193 12.32 3.43 -0.88
N ALA A 194 11.67 3.05 0.21
CA ALA A 194 10.42 2.30 0.18
C ALA A 194 9.31 3.06 -0.57
N LEU A 195 9.21 4.38 -0.37
CA LEU A 195 8.28 5.24 -1.11
C LEU A 195 8.55 5.17 -2.63
N LYS A 196 9.81 5.20 -3.07
CA LYS A 196 10.17 5.03 -4.49
C LYS A 196 9.72 3.68 -5.05
N THR A 197 9.95 2.60 -4.31
CA THR A 197 9.61 1.23 -4.71
C THR A 197 8.10 1.01 -4.76
N VAL A 198 7.35 1.51 -3.79
CA VAL A 198 5.89 1.36 -3.69
C VAL A 198 5.18 2.16 -4.79
N TYR A 199 5.69 3.34 -5.15
CA TYR A 199 5.12 4.20 -6.19
C TYR A 199 5.73 4.01 -7.59
N ALA A 200 6.56 2.98 -7.79
CA ALA A 200 7.08 2.65 -9.11
C ALA A 200 5.95 2.22 -10.09
N PRO A 201 6.04 2.55 -11.38
CA PRO A 201 7.06 3.37 -12.06
C PRO A 201 6.93 4.87 -11.74
N LEU A 202 8.08 5.56 -11.65
CA LEU A 202 8.12 6.95 -11.22
C LEU A 202 7.83 7.93 -12.37
N SER A 203 6.66 8.55 -12.39
CA SER A 203 6.34 9.70 -13.24
C SER A 203 7.17 10.94 -12.84
N ARG A 204 7.20 11.98 -13.69
CA ARG A 204 7.88 13.24 -13.33
C ARG A 204 7.31 13.85 -12.05
N TYR A 205 5.99 13.83 -11.89
CA TYR A 205 5.29 14.30 -10.71
C TYR A 205 5.71 13.53 -9.45
N ARG A 206 5.73 12.20 -9.49
CA ARG A 206 6.20 11.34 -8.39
C ARG A 206 7.64 11.63 -8.00
N LYS A 207 8.53 11.80 -8.97
CA LYS A 207 9.93 12.16 -8.72
C LYS A 207 10.07 13.48 -7.98
N ILE A 208 9.35 14.53 -8.41
CA ILE A 208 9.41 15.84 -7.76
C ILE A 208 8.98 15.75 -6.31
N ILE A 209 7.85 15.08 -6.02
CA ILE A 209 7.36 14.93 -4.65
C ILE A 209 8.35 14.13 -3.80
N ILE A 210 8.80 12.97 -4.26
CA ILE A 210 9.66 12.07 -3.48
C ILE A 210 11.01 12.73 -3.19
N TYR A 211 11.67 13.30 -4.21
CA TYR A 211 12.97 13.97 -4.00
C TYR A 211 12.82 15.28 -3.24
N GLY A 212 11.72 16.01 -3.43
CA GLY A 212 11.41 17.21 -2.65
C GLY A 212 11.21 16.88 -1.17
N MET A 213 10.46 15.82 -0.85
CA MET A 213 10.27 15.37 0.53
C MET A 213 11.57 14.82 1.14
N GLN A 214 12.40 14.15 0.35
CA GLN A 214 13.72 13.71 0.78
C GLN A 214 14.62 14.91 1.14
N PHE A 215 14.61 15.96 0.31
CA PHE A 215 15.33 17.20 0.61
C PHE A 215 14.80 17.87 1.88
N ILE A 216 13.48 18.00 2.01
CA ILE A 216 12.83 18.60 3.20
C ILE A 216 13.20 17.82 4.46
N PHE A 217 13.22 16.49 4.42
CA PHE A 217 13.60 15.65 5.55
C PHE A 217 15.02 15.95 6.04
N PHE A 218 16.02 15.94 5.14
CA PHE A 218 17.41 16.24 5.53
C PHE A 218 17.61 17.69 5.91
N PHE A 219 16.95 18.63 5.24
CA PHE A 219 16.98 20.04 5.60
C PHE A 219 16.40 20.27 7.00
N ALA A 220 15.26 19.65 7.31
CA ALA A 220 14.68 19.72 8.66
C ALA A 220 15.59 19.06 9.70
N ALA A 221 16.23 17.93 9.39
CA ALA A 221 17.18 17.28 10.30
C ALA A 221 18.33 18.20 10.69
N VAL A 222 18.82 19.03 9.75
CA VAL A 222 19.89 20.02 10.03
C VAL A 222 19.34 21.24 10.78
N CYS A 223 18.21 21.81 10.34
CA CYS A 223 17.67 23.04 10.93
C CYS A 223 17.14 22.90 12.35
N VAL A 224 16.55 21.73 12.66
CA VAL A 224 15.91 21.47 13.96
C VAL A 224 16.61 20.36 14.74
N GLN A 225 17.91 20.18 14.53
CA GLN A 225 18.71 19.13 15.18
C GLN A 225 18.57 19.09 16.70
N ASN A 226 18.52 20.26 17.36
CA ASN A 226 18.37 20.37 18.82
C ASN A 226 16.99 19.85 19.27
N LEU A 227 15.93 20.17 18.53
CA LEU A 227 14.58 19.68 18.81
C LEU A 227 14.44 18.18 18.62
N LEU A 228 15.16 17.64 17.62
CA LEU A 228 15.20 16.22 17.31
C LEU A 228 16.18 15.44 18.22
N ALA A 229 16.84 16.10 19.15
CA ALA A 229 17.87 15.53 20.02
C ALA A 229 18.97 14.77 19.22
N LEU A 230 19.38 15.32 18.06
CA LEU A 230 20.43 14.72 17.24
C LEU A 230 21.81 15.12 17.76
N GLY A 231 22.71 14.15 17.84
CA GLY A 231 24.10 14.36 18.26
C GLY A 231 25.10 14.16 17.12
N SER A 232 26.36 14.41 17.42
CA SER A 232 27.47 14.14 16.51
C SER A 232 27.66 12.62 16.31
N LEU A 233 27.98 12.23 15.10
CA LEU A 233 28.38 10.87 14.77
C LEU A 233 29.90 10.78 14.71
N GLU A 234 30.46 9.74 15.28
CA GLU A 234 31.90 9.43 15.09
C GLU A 234 32.15 8.88 13.69
N PHE A 235 33.41 9.02 13.23
CA PHE A 235 33.79 8.68 11.85
C PHE A 235 33.40 7.24 11.44
N GLY A 236 33.61 6.25 12.33
CA GLY A 236 33.22 4.86 12.07
C GLY A 236 31.73 4.67 11.93
N MET A 237 30.91 5.39 12.73
CA MET A 237 29.46 5.37 12.63
C MET A 237 28.97 6.04 11.34
N ILE A 238 29.63 7.14 10.90
CA ILE A 238 29.31 7.78 9.62
C ILE A 238 29.52 6.82 8.46
N ILE A 239 30.61 6.05 8.46
CA ILE A 239 30.88 5.04 7.44
C ILE A 239 29.78 3.97 7.44
N LEU A 240 29.39 3.44 8.62
CA LEU A 240 28.33 2.45 8.74
C LEU A 240 26.98 2.97 8.21
N VAL A 241 26.60 4.19 8.62
CA VAL A 241 25.37 4.85 8.15
C VAL A 241 25.40 5.00 6.63
N PHE A 242 26.51 5.44 6.05
CA PHE A 242 26.66 5.59 4.61
C PHE A 242 26.54 4.26 3.86
N ILE A 243 27.17 3.19 4.37
CA ILE A 243 27.05 1.83 3.82
C ILE A 243 25.59 1.38 3.85
N LEU A 244 24.93 1.50 4.99
CA LEU A 244 23.52 1.09 5.13
C LEU A 244 22.60 1.90 4.21
N MET A 245 22.79 3.22 4.10
CA MET A 245 22.01 4.09 3.21
C MET A 245 22.22 3.75 1.72
N THR A 246 23.39 3.24 1.35
CA THR A 246 23.70 2.88 -0.04
C THR A 246 23.12 1.51 -0.41
N PHE A 247 23.27 0.53 0.44
CA PHE A 247 22.88 -0.86 0.12
C PHE A 247 21.41 -1.17 0.42
N SER A 248 20.83 -0.60 1.48
CA SER A 248 19.46 -0.94 1.89
C SER A 248 18.37 -0.65 0.84
N PRO A 249 18.43 0.43 0.02
CA PRO A 249 17.45 0.62 -1.07
C PRO A 249 17.47 -0.51 -2.10
N VAL A 250 18.67 -0.98 -2.44
CA VAL A 250 18.84 -2.12 -3.37
C VAL A 250 18.25 -3.40 -2.77
N VAL A 251 18.49 -3.63 -1.49
CA VAL A 251 17.93 -4.79 -0.77
C VAL A 251 16.39 -4.74 -0.77
N ILE A 252 15.81 -3.56 -0.49
CA ILE A 252 14.35 -3.37 -0.54
C ILE A 252 13.81 -3.71 -1.92
N GLU A 253 14.43 -3.21 -2.98
CA GLU A 253 14.00 -3.43 -4.36
C GLU A 253 14.08 -4.91 -4.74
N VAL A 254 15.24 -5.55 -4.51
CA VAL A 254 15.47 -6.98 -4.82
C VAL A 254 14.49 -7.88 -4.07
N ILE A 255 14.29 -7.67 -2.76
CA ILE A 255 13.36 -8.49 -1.98
C ILE A 255 11.92 -8.27 -2.45
N THR A 256 11.54 -7.02 -2.77
CA THR A 256 10.20 -6.70 -3.28
C THR A 256 9.95 -7.38 -4.62
N GLU A 257 10.90 -7.34 -5.55
CA GLU A 257 10.80 -8.03 -6.84
C GLU A 257 10.74 -9.55 -6.67
N TRP A 258 11.54 -10.10 -5.78
CA TRP A 258 11.51 -11.52 -5.46
C TRP A 258 10.16 -11.95 -4.89
N CYS A 259 9.60 -11.21 -3.95
CA CYS A 259 8.26 -11.44 -3.40
C CYS A 259 7.19 -11.37 -4.50
N ARG A 260 7.25 -10.38 -5.39
CA ARG A 260 6.33 -10.25 -6.54
C ARG A 260 6.46 -11.44 -7.50
N SER A 261 7.69 -11.89 -7.79
CA SER A 261 7.94 -13.06 -8.65
C SER A 261 7.37 -14.35 -8.05
N LEU A 262 7.56 -14.58 -6.74
CA LEU A 262 6.98 -15.73 -6.04
C LEU A 262 5.46 -15.71 -6.11
N TYR A 263 4.87 -14.54 -5.95
CA TYR A 263 3.42 -14.35 -6.07
C TYR A 263 2.91 -14.73 -7.45
N ASN A 264 3.51 -14.19 -8.50
CA ASN A 264 3.07 -14.44 -9.87
C ASN A 264 3.15 -15.94 -10.20
N LYS A 265 4.22 -16.62 -9.78
CA LYS A 265 4.36 -18.08 -9.95
C LYS A 265 3.28 -18.87 -9.18
N ALA A 266 2.94 -18.46 -7.98
CA ALA A 266 1.89 -19.12 -7.19
C ALA A 266 0.52 -18.93 -7.84
N HIS A 267 0.22 -17.73 -8.33
CA HIS A 267 -1.05 -17.42 -8.99
C HIS A 267 -1.21 -18.11 -10.34
N GLU A 268 -0.14 -18.25 -11.13
CA GLU A 268 -0.15 -19.06 -12.35
C GLU A 268 -0.41 -20.53 -12.08
N LYS A 269 0.17 -21.10 -11.01
CA LYS A 269 -0.09 -22.50 -10.62
C LYS A 269 -1.55 -22.70 -10.21
N GLU A 270 -2.12 -21.77 -9.44
CA GLU A 270 -3.53 -21.83 -9.04
C GLU A 270 -4.46 -21.75 -10.26
N LYS A 271 -4.17 -20.85 -11.19
CA LYS A 271 -4.93 -20.68 -12.43
C LYS A 271 -4.85 -21.93 -13.34
N LYS A 272 -3.69 -22.55 -13.46
CA LYS A 272 -3.50 -23.80 -14.22
C LYS A 272 -4.22 -24.98 -13.52
N GLY A 273 -4.20 -25.06 -12.20
CA GLY A 273 -4.93 -26.08 -11.43
C GLY A 273 -6.46 -25.95 -11.59
N ILE A 274 -7.00 -24.73 -11.62
CA ILE A 274 -8.43 -24.49 -11.85
C ILE A 274 -8.81 -24.87 -13.30
N ILE A 275 -7.99 -24.55 -14.27
CA ILE A 275 -8.25 -24.89 -15.68
C ILE A 275 -8.19 -26.41 -15.89
N SER A 276 -7.25 -27.13 -15.28
CA SER A 276 -7.16 -28.60 -15.37
C SER A 276 -8.36 -29.28 -14.74
N LEU A 277 -8.83 -28.82 -13.58
CA LEU A 277 -10.05 -29.29 -12.92
C LEU A 277 -11.33 -29.01 -13.75
N PHE A 278 -11.35 -27.89 -14.47
CA PHE A 278 -12.47 -27.55 -15.34
C PHE A 278 -12.48 -28.44 -16.59
N LEU A 279 -11.35 -28.70 -17.21
CA LEU A 279 -11.22 -29.58 -18.35
C LEU A 279 -11.59 -31.04 -18.01
N GLU A 280 -11.22 -31.52 -16.82
CA GLU A 280 -11.60 -32.85 -16.32
C GLU A 280 -13.13 -32.99 -16.08
N LYS A 281 -13.79 -31.88 -15.66
CA LYS A 281 -15.27 -31.86 -15.49
C LYS A 281 -16.05 -31.73 -16.79
N VAL A 282 -15.44 -31.23 -17.86
CA VAL A 282 -16.08 -31.11 -19.20
C VAL A 282 -15.93 -32.40 -20.00
N GLN A 283 -14.96 -33.26 -19.65
CA GLN A 283 -14.75 -34.58 -20.29
C GLN A 283 -15.52 -35.73 -19.64
N LYS A 284 -16.18 -35.50 -18.51
CA LYS A 284 -17.17 -36.40 -17.87
C LYS A 284 -18.59 -35.93 -18.12
#